data_5195811f41bf7bc06a632f1d19ad15d0
#
_entry.id   5195811f41bf7bc06a632f1d19ad15d0
#
_cell.length_a   1.000
_cell.length_b   1.000
_cell.length_c   1.000
_cell.angle_alpha   90.00
_cell.angle_beta   90.00
_cell.angle_gamma   90.00
#
_symmetry.space_group_name_H-M   'P 1'
#
loop_
_entity.id
_entity.type
_entity.pdbx_description
1 polymer ?
#
loop_
_entity_poly.entity_id
_entity_poly.type
_entity_poly.pdbx_seq_one_letter_code
_entity_poly.pdbx_strand_id
1 'polypeptide(L)'
;MRQFLRHQRYLIDYSLAALARRPGKHLALLLVYTLVVFLLASVMLFTQSLRREAALVLAQSPEIILQRQLAGRHDLMPAEYLDRIGRIRGVSAKYGRLWGYFYDPAVRANYTLMVPPPGSPEHGEPAPGEIVIGAGIARTRGLEVGDYLSLRSARGEPFTFRVAALLPHSTELVSTDLMLLGADDFRRFFAFPVDRFTDIVLQVRNPREVRKVAEKLSLALPDTRPILREEILRTYDAVFGWRQGLVFVLMGGMVLAFVIFAWDRAAGLSGEERREIGILKSIGWETGDVLRMKFWEGAILSLTAFFLGYLLAYAHVFYLSAALFEPVLKGWAVLYPDFRPVPFVDGIQVATLFFFTVFPYTVATVVPIWRAAVTDPDAVMR
;
A
#
# COMPACT_ATOMS: atom_id res chain seq x y z
N MET A 1 32.53 9.54 -32.77
CA MET A 1 31.70 9.89 -31.61
C MET A 1 31.06 11.29 -31.72
N ARG A 2 31.82 12.38 -31.99
CA ARG A 2 31.26 13.76 -32.10
C ARG A 2 30.26 13.95 -33.25
N GLN A 3 30.47 13.33 -34.41
CA GLN A 3 29.54 13.40 -35.57
C GLN A 3 28.23 12.65 -35.24
N PHE A 4 28.28 11.49 -34.62
CA PHE A 4 27.10 10.74 -34.19
C PHE A 4 26.24 11.55 -33.22
N LEU A 5 26.86 12.18 -32.19
CA LEU A 5 26.15 13.00 -31.23
C LEU A 5 25.49 14.24 -31.87
N ARG A 6 26.15 14.86 -32.83
CA ARG A 6 25.56 15.97 -33.59
C ARG A 6 24.35 15.51 -34.41
N HIS A 7 24.46 14.39 -35.11
CA HIS A 7 23.36 13.79 -35.86
C HIS A 7 22.15 13.49 -34.98
N GLN A 8 22.36 12.86 -33.80
CA GLN A 8 21.27 12.60 -32.84
C GLN A 8 20.61 13.91 -32.35
N ARG A 9 21.38 14.95 -32.08
CA ARG A 9 20.84 16.26 -31.69
C ARG A 9 19.93 16.85 -32.77
N TYR A 10 20.34 16.82 -34.05
CA TYR A 10 19.48 17.29 -35.13
C TYR A 10 18.18 16.49 -35.27
N LEU A 11 18.24 15.18 -35.07
CA LEU A 11 17.04 14.33 -35.08
C LEU A 11 16.10 14.65 -33.92
N ILE A 12 16.63 14.92 -32.73
CA ILE A 12 15.84 15.34 -31.55
C ILE A 12 15.20 16.71 -31.81
N ASP A 13 15.97 17.70 -32.30
CA ASP A 13 15.47 19.06 -32.61
C ASP A 13 14.35 18.98 -33.65
N TYR A 14 14.52 18.17 -34.70
CA TYR A 14 13.50 17.94 -35.71
C TYR A 14 12.24 17.27 -35.13
N SER A 15 12.42 16.25 -34.28
CA SER A 15 11.30 15.55 -33.62
C SER A 15 10.51 16.50 -32.73
N LEU A 16 11.17 17.38 -31.97
CA LEU A 16 10.51 18.40 -31.16
C LEU A 16 9.71 19.38 -32.04
N ALA A 17 10.28 19.82 -33.15
CA ALA A 17 9.59 20.67 -34.10
C ALA A 17 8.38 19.94 -34.75
N ALA A 18 8.50 18.66 -35.04
CA ALA A 18 7.41 17.83 -35.57
C ALA A 18 6.25 17.71 -34.56
N LEU A 19 6.55 17.46 -33.27
CA LEU A 19 5.58 17.44 -32.20
C LEU A 19 4.83 18.78 -32.06
N ALA A 20 5.57 19.91 -32.18
CA ALA A 20 5.00 21.26 -32.08
C ALA A 20 4.10 21.63 -33.26
N ARG A 21 4.29 21.06 -34.45
CA ARG A 21 3.47 21.33 -35.64
C ARG A 21 2.03 20.79 -35.54
N ARG A 22 1.80 19.75 -34.71
CA ARG A 22 0.47 19.12 -34.55
C ARG A 22 0.09 19.02 -33.07
N PRO A 23 -0.08 20.14 -32.37
CA PRO A 23 -0.18 20.17 -30.93
C PRO A 23 -1.43 19.42 -30.41
N GLY A 24 -2.57 19.54 -31.09
CA GLY A 24 -3.82 18.88 -30.62
C GLY A 24 -3.74 17.36 -30.58
N LYS A 25 -3.13 16.75 -31.60
CA LYS A 25 -2.97 15.28 -31.67
C LYS A 25 -2.01 14.77 -30.59
N HIS A 26 -0.86 15.41 -30.47
CA HIS A 26 0.18 15.00 -29.52
C HIS A 26 -0.22 15.32 -28.08
N LEU A 27 -0.93 16.41 -27.83
CA LEU A 27 -1.45 16.77 -26.53
C LEU A 27 -2.50 15.76 -26.05
N ALA A 28 -3.44 15.36 -26.91
CA ALA A 28 -4.42 14.33 -26.55
C ALA A 28 -3.75 13.00 -26.17
N LEU A 29 -2.75 12.59 -26.97
CA LEU A 29 -1.97 11.38 -26.67
C LEU A 29 -1.17 11.51 -25.36
N LEU A 30 -0.52 12.65 -25.15
CA LEU A 30 0.20 12.96 -23.93
C LEU A 30 -0.71 12.91 -22.70
N LEU A 31 -1.90 13.50 -22.79
CA LEU A 31 -2.88 13.48 -21.68
C LEU A 31 -3.35 12.06 -21.33
N VAL A 32 -3.74 11.27 -22.35
CA VAL A 32 -4.16 9.89 -22.13
C VAL A 32 -3.02 9.06 -21.51
N TYR A 33 -1.82 9.21 -22.03
CA TYR A 33 -0.66 8.49 -21.54
C TYR A 33 -0.28 8.92 -20.11
N THR A 34 -0.26 10.21 -19.84
CA THR A 34 -0.02 10.77 -18.50
C THR A 34 -1.06 10.23 -17.51
N LEU A 35 -2.34 10.15 -17.90
CA LEU A 35 -3.40 9.59 -17.07
C LEU A 35 -3.17 8.11 -16.76
N VAL A 36 -2.78 7.32 -17.77
CA VAL A 36 -2.48 5.88 -17.56
C VAL A 36 -1.31 5.72 -16.58
N VAL A 37 -0.21 6.44 -16.80
CA VAL A 37 0.95 6.39 -15.88
C VAL A 37 0.57 6.89 -14.49
N PHE A 38 -0.19 7.96 -14.40
CA PHE A 38 -0.70 8.51 -13.13
C PHE A 38 -1.49 7.47 -12.33
N LEU A 39 -2.45 6.80 -12.96
CA LEU A 39 -3.28 5.80 -12.28
C LEU A 39 -2.45 4.61 -11.83
N LEU A 40 -1.58 4.08 -12.70
CA LEU A 40 -0.70 2.95 -12.37
C LEU A 40 0.27 3.30 -11.26
N ALA A 41 0.96 4.42 -11.37
CA ALA A 41 1.90 4.89 -10.37
C ALA A 41 1.21 5.17 -9.03
N SER A 42 0.01 5.78 -9.05
CA SER A 42 -0.75 6.06 -7.84
C SER A 42 -1.11 4.78 -7.08
N VAL A 43 -1.60 3.74 -7.79
CA VAL A 43 -1.93 2.45 -7.18
C VAL A 43 -0.68 1.77 -6.62
N MET A 44 0.43 1.78 -7.37
CA MET A 44 1.70 1.18 -6.95
C MET A 44 2.27 1.89 -5.72
N LEU A 45 2.38 3.21 -5.75
CA LEU A 45 2.90 4.02 -4.64
C LEU A 45 2.04 3.85 -3.39
N PHE A 46 0.72 3.90 -3.54
CA PHE A 46 -0.22 3.74 -2.43
C PHE A 46 -0.11 2.35 -1.78
N THR A 47 -0.14 1.29 -2.58
CA THR A 47 -0.04 -0.09 -2.07
C THR A 47 1.29 -0.33 -1.36
N GLN A 48 2.39 0.17 -1.91
CA GLN A 48 3.72 0.05 -1.30
C GLN A 48 3.83 0.87 -0.01
N SER A 49 3.25 2.06 0.02
CA SER A 49 3.22 2.90 1.21
C SER A 49 2.47 2.22 2.36
N LEU A 50 1.29 1.67 2.07
CA LEU A 50 0.48 0.93 3.05
C LEU A 50 1.23 -0.30 3.60
N ARG A 51 1.92 -1.03 2.72
CA ARG A 51 2.76 -2.18 3.09
C ARG A 51 3.90 -1.79 4.02
N ARG A 52 4.60 -0.71 3.66
CA ARG A 52 5.72 -0.20 4.45
C ARG A 52 5.28 0.22 5.85
N GLU A 53 4.19 0.95 5.94
CA GLU A 53 3.63 1.39 7.22
C GLU A 53 3.19 0.20 8.07
N ALA A 54 2.45 -0.76 7.50
CA ALA A 54 2.07 -1.99 8.18
C ALA A 54 3.31 -2.76 8.69
N ALA A 55 4.36 -2.86 7.88
CA ALA A 55 5.61 -3.51 8.28
C ALA A 55 6.31 -2.80 9.43
N LEU A 56 6.34 -1.47 9.45
CA LEU A 56 6.94 -0.68 10.53
C LEU A 56 6.19 -0.87 11.86
N VAL A 57 4.86 -0.83 11.81
CA VAL A 57 4.03 -1.05 13.00
C VAL A 57 4.18 -2.48 13.52
N LEU A 58 4.14 -3.46 12.64
CA LEU A 58 4.27 -4.87 13.00
C LEU A 58 5.69 -5.24 13.45
N ALA A 59 6.73 -4.48 13.03
CA ALA A 59 8.09 -4.67 13.52
C ALA A 59 8.22 -4.47 15.04
N GLN A 60 7.35 -3.66 15.64
CA GLN A 60 7.28 -3.43 17.08
C GLN A 60 6.45 -4.49 17.82
N SER A 61 5.78 -5.39 17.10
CA SER A 61 5.00 -6.47 17.69
C SER A 61 5.91 -7.46 18.44
N PRO A 62 5.40 -8.15 19.48
CA PRO A 62 6.16 -9.17 20.22
C PRO A 62 6.61 -10.31 19.31
N GLU A 63 7.75 -10.96 19.65
CA GLU A 63 8.27 -12.09 18.87
C GLU A 63 7.33 -13.28 18.84
N ILE A 64 6.66 -13.59 19.97
CA ILE A 64 5.73 -14.71 20.09
C ILE A 64 4.47 -14.25 20.84
N ILE A 65 3.32 -14.57 20.28
CA ILE A 65 2.02 -14.49 20.94
C ILE A 65 1.56 -15.92 21.18
N LEU A 66 1.35 -16.30 22.42
CA LEU A 66 0.91 -17.63 22.79
C LEU A 66 -0.59 -17.59 23.07
N GLN A 67 -1.37 -18.30 22.28
CA GLN A 67 -2.82 -18.44 22.44
C GLN A 67 -3.19 -19.84 22.86
N ARG A 68 -4.13 -19.98 23.79
CA ARG A 68 -4.72 -21.26 24.11
C ARG A 68 -5.77 -21.64 23.09
N GLN A 69 -5.83 -22.90 22.72
CA GLN A 69 -6.82 -23.45 21.80
C GLN A 69 -7.51 -24.65 22.43
N LEU A 70 -8.83 -24.58 22.49
CA LEU A 70 -9.65 -25.68 22.89
C LEU A 70 -10.59 -26.07 21.74
N ALA A 71 -10.49 -27.31 21.29
CA ALA A 71 -11.25 -27.80 20.12
C ALA A 71 -11.16 -26.88 18.88
N GLY A 72 -9.97 -26.36 18.62
CA GLY A 72 -9.71 -25.46 17.47
C GLY A 72 -10.21 -24.01 17.65
N ARG A 73 -10.72 -23.65 18.81
CA ARG A 73 -11.18 -22.29 19.13
C ARG A 73 -10.26 -21.64 20.16
N HIS A 74 -10.12 -20.31 20.04
CA HIS A 74 -9.40 -19.52 21.03
C HIS A 74 -10.11 -19.63 22.39
N ASP A 75 -9.33 -19.91 23.44
CA ASP A 75 -9.77 -19.98 24.83
C ASP A 75 -8.86 -19.12 25.72
N LEU A 76 -9.37 -18.78 26.92
CA LEU A 76 -8.67 -17.95 27.88
C LEU A 76 -7.45 -18.68 28.46
N MET A 77 -6.34 -17.97 28.54
CA MET A 77 -5.05 -18.45 29.02
C MET A 77 -5.00 -18.43 30.55
N PRO A 78 -4.80 -19.58 31.26
CA PRO A 78 -4.60 -19.56 32.69
C PRO A 78 -3.35 -18.79 33.13
N ALA A 79 -3.45 -18.03 34.22
CA ALA A 79 -2.32 -17.25 34.75
C ALA A 79 -1.12 -18.12 35.16
N GLU A 80 -1.36 -19.35 35.60
CA GLU A 80 -0.33 -20.33 35.99
C GLU A 80 0.63 -20.67 34.81
N TYR A 81 0.21 -20.45 33.57
CA TYR A 81 1.06 -20.68 32.41
C TYR A 81 2.25 -19.71 32.36
N LEU A 82 2.13 -18.56 32.98
CA LEU A 82 3.26 -17.64 33.10
C LEU A 82 4.42 -18.28 33.87
N ASP A 83 4.13 -19.04 34.95
CA ASP A 83 5.15 -19.72 35.75
C ASP A 83 5.78 -20.89 34.99
N ARG A 84 4.96 -21.64 34.26
CA ARG A 84 5.46 -22.74 33.41
C ARG A 84 6.36 -22.23 32.28
N ILE A 85 5.98 -21.15 31.61
CA ILE A 85 6.75 -20.49 30.57
C ILE A 85 8.08 -19.92 31.13
N GLY A 86 8.10 -19.41 32.35
CA GLY A 86 9.31 -18.86 32.98
C GLY A 86 10.45 -19.84 33.15
N ARG A 87 10.19 -21.14 33.05
CA ARG A 87 11.19 -22.21 33.09
C ARG A 87 11.79 -22.51 31.70
N ILE A 88 11.27 -21.93 30.65
CA ILE A 88 11.73 -22.19 29.27
C ILE A 88 12.95 -21.30 28.95
N ARG A 89 14.10 -21.95 28.72
CA ARG A 89 15.34 -21.26 28.38
C ARG A 89 15.20 -20.52 27.04
N GLY A 90 15.59 -19.23 27.05
CA GLY A 90 15.55 -18.35 25.87
C GLY A 90 14.49 -17.25 25.96
N VAL A 91 13.49 -17.39 26.82
CA VAL A 91 12.50 -16.32 27.09
C VAL A 91 13.17 -15.23 27.94
N SER A 92 13.10 -13.98 27.50
CA SER A 92 13.66 -12.80 28.19
C SER A 92 12.61 -12.03 28.97
N ALA A 93 11.41 -11.88 28.44
CA ALA A 93 10.27 -11.26 29.09
C ALA A 93 8.98 -11.96 28.69
N LYS A 94 7.99 -11.91 29.57
CA LYS A 94 6.67 -12.49 29.36
C LYS A 94 5.64 -11.69 30.15
N TYR A 95 4.44 -11.55 29.58
CA TYR A 95 3.30 -10.98 30.29
C TYR A 95 1.99 -11.45 29.66
N GLY A 96 0.93 -11.52 30.49
CA GLY A 96 -0.42 -11.79 30.00
C GLY A 96 -1.06 -10.51 29.48
N ARG A 97 -1.78 -10.61 28.37
CA ARG A 97 -2.57 -9.51 27.85
C ARG A 97 -4.05 -9.71 28.12
N LEU A 98 -4.73 -8.59 28.36
CA LEU A 98 -6.16 -8.49 28.44
C LEU A 98 -6.64 -7.68 27.25
N TRP A 99 -7.36 -8.30 26.33
CA TRP A 99 -7.99 -7.65 25.21
C TRP A 99 -9.24 -8.41 24.75
N GLY A 100 -10.15 -7.69 24.10
CA GLY A 100 -11.39 -8.28 23.59
C GLY A 100 -12.08 -7.34 22.60
N TYR A 101 -12.97 -7.90 21.80
CA TYR A 101 -13.79 -7.15 20.87
C TYR A 101 -15.11 -6.75 21.49
N PHE A 102 -15.54 -5.54 21.23
CA PHE A 102 -16.82 -4.99 21.61
C PHE A 102 -17.52 -4.39 20.39
N TYR A 103 -18.75 -4.84 20.15
CA TYR A 103 -19.59 -4.26 19.11
C TYR A 103 -20.44 -3.14 19.70
N ASP A 104 -20.29 -1.93 19.16
CA ASP A 104 -21.08 -0.78 19.52
C ASP A 104 -22.28 -0.64 18.57
N PRO A 105 -23.50 -0.94 19.04
CA PRO A 105 -24.69 -0.90 18.18
C PRO A 105 -25.11 0.53 17.80
N ALA A 106 -24.71 1.55 18.58
CA ALA A 106 -25.09 2.92 18.31
C ALA A 106 -24.47 3.49 17.03
N VAL A 107 -23.22 3.08 16.73
CA VAL A 107 -22.49 3.48 15.51
C VAL A 107 -22.22 2.29 14.57
N ARG A 108 -22.67 1.08 14.95
CA ARG A 108 -22.46 -0.17 14.19
C ARG A 108 -20.98 -0.45 13.89
N ALA A 109 -20.12 -0.24 14.88
CA ALA A 109 -18.69 -0.40 14.78
C ALA A 109 -18.17 -1.42 15.81
N ASN A 110 -17.07 -2.11 15.46
CA ASN A 110 -16.34 -2.94 16.39
C ASN A 110 -15.16 -2.15 16.96
N TYR A 111 -15.01 -2.21 18.29
CA TYR A 111 -13.85 -1.66 18.99
C TYR A 111 -13.00 -2.79 19.53
N THR A 112 -11.70 -2.58 19.56
CA THR A 112 -10.75 -3.46 20.25
C THR A 112 -10.41 -2.82 21.59
N LEU A 113 -10.91 -3.40 22.68
CA LEU A 113 -10.59 -2.96 24.03
C LEU A 113 -9.36 -3.71 24.53
N MET A 114 -8.38 -3.00 25.07
CA MET A 114 -7.12 -3.62 25.53
C MET A 114 -6.58 -2.90 26.77
N VAL A 115 -5.97 -3.68 27.66
CA VAL A 115 -5.14 -3.13 28.74
C VAL A 115 -3.73 -2.89 28.21
N PRO A 116 -3.15 -1.70 28.38
CA PRO A 116 -1.81 -1.41 27.92
C PRO A 116 -0.78 -2.41 28.47
N PRO A 117 0.25 -2.79 27.71
CA PRO A 117 1.34 -3.61 28.22
C PRO A 117 2.04 -2.96 29.41
N PRO A 118 2.53 -3.74 30.38
CA PRO A 118 3.32 -3.21 31.49
C PRO A 118 4.53 -2.43 30.98
N GLY A 119 4.73 -1.18 31.47
CA GLY A 119 5.86 -0.34 31.08
C GLY A 119 5.75 0.26 29.68
N SER A 120 4.56 0.34 29.11
CA SER A 120 4.33 1.05 27.84
C SER A 120 4.76 2.52 27.95
N PRO A 121 5.71 2.99 27.12
CA PRO A 121 6.25 4.35 27.26
C PRO A 121 5.29 5.45 26.81
N GLU A 122 4.36 5.13 25.91
CA GLU A 122 3.51 6.14 25.28
C GLU A 122 2.22 6.41 26.06
N HIS A 123 1.66 5.39 26.68
CA HIS A 123 0.43 5.51 27.49
C HIS A 123 0.50 4.53 28.64
N GLY A 124 0.66 5.05 29.84
CA GLY A 124 0.48 4.27 31.07
C GLY A 124 -0.92 3.65 31.14
N GLU A 125 -1.16 2.78 32.11
CA GLU A 125 -2.48 2.26 32.38
C GLU A 125 -3.41 3.42 32.76
N PRO A 126 -4.57 3.62 32.05
CA PRO A 126 -5.52 4.67 32.39
C PRO A 126 -6.05 4.52 33.83
N ALA A 127 -6.35 5.63 34.50
CA ALA A 127 -6.93 5.62 35.82
C ALA A 127 -8.33 4.94 35.81
N PRO A 128 -8.81 4.43 36.93
CA PRO A 128 -10.17 3.84 37.01
C PRO A 128 -11.24 4.80 36.48
N GLY A 129 -12.06 4.32 35.54
CA GLY A 129 -13.08 5.12 34.87
C GLY A 129 -12.56 6.02 33.75
N GLU A 130 -11.29 5.93 33.38
CA GLU A 130 -10.70 6.64 32.26
C GLU A 130 -10.32 5.70 31.10
N ILE A 131 -10.35 6.25 29.87
CA ILE A 131 -9.98 5.54 28.65
C ILE A 131 -9.10 6.40 27.76
N VAL A 132 -8.27 5.74 26.97
CA VAL A 132 -7.57 6.34 25.84
C VAL A 132 -8.14 5.71 24.56
N ILE A 133 -8.56 6.52 23.61
CA ILE A 133 -9.27 6.06 22.42
C ILE A 133 -8.52 6.38 21.13
N GLY A 134 -8.70 5.53 20.14
CA GLY A 134 -8.21 5.73 18.79
C GLY A 134 -8.94 6.85 18.06
N ALA A 135 -8.24 7.48 17.11
CA ALA A 135 -8.79 8.61 16.36
C ALA A 135 -10.06 8.26 15.57
N GLY A 136 -10.22 7.01 15.09
CA GLY A 136 -11.44 6.58 14.41
C GLY A 136 -12.65 6.55 15.35
N ILE A 137 -12.49 6.11 16.59
CA ILE A 137 -13.55 6.13 17.60
C ILE A 137 -13.91 7.58 17.91
N ALA A 138 -12.90 8.44 18.15
CA ALA A 138 -13.10 9.86 18.44
C ALA A 138 -13.91 10.56 17.33
N ARG A 139 -13.52 10.39 16.07
CA ARG A 139 -14.24 10.96 14.92
C ARG A 139 -15.67 10.45 14.79
N THR A 140 -15.86 9.13 14.90
CA THR A 140 -17.17 8.51 14.68
C THR A 140 -18.18 8.85 15.77
N ARG A 141 -17.69 9.03 17.01
CA ARG A 141 -18.50 9.38 18.18
C ARG A 141 -18.56 10.89 18.45
N GLY A 142 -17.74 11.69 17.74
CA GLY A 142 -17.62 13.14 17.98
C GLY A 142 -17.08 13.44 19.38
N LEU A 143 -16.05 12.70 19.83
CA LEU A 143 -15.49 12.81 21.18
C LEU A 143 -14.16 13.55 21.16
N GLU A 144 -13.98 14.38 22.18
CA GLU A 144 -12.73 15.08 22.49
C GLU A 144 -12.18 14.63 23.86
N VAL A 145 -10.95 15.04 24.15
CA VAL A 145 -10.34 14.79 25.47
C VAL A 145 -11.15 15.50 26.55
N GLY A 146 -11.55 14.74 27.56
CA GLY A 146 -12.40 15.22 28.65
C GLY A 146 -13.87 14.81 28.55
N ASP A 147 -14.33 14.38 27.37
CA ASP A 147 -15.70 13.92 27.16
C ASP A 147 -15.96 12.55 27.80
N TYR A 148 -17.23 12.19 27.87
CA TYR A 148 -17.68 10.92 28.43
C TYR A 148 -18.24 10.00 27.35
N LEU A 149 -17.77 8.75 27.35
CA LEU A 149 -18.27 7.67 26.51
C LEU A 149 -19.02 6.64 27.36
N SER A 150 -20.31 6.45 27.07
CA SER A 150 -21.11 5.43 27.72
C SER A 150 -21.27 4.21 26.81
N LEU A 151 -20.90 3.03 27.34
CA LEU A 151 -21.00 1.75 26.66
C LEU A 151 -21.82 0.79 27.54
N ARG A 152 -22.38 -0.25 26.92
CA ARG A 152 -23.05 -1.33 27.67
C ARG A 152 -22.23 -2.60 27.62
N SER A 153 -21.91 -3.15 28.78
CA SER A 153 -21.21 -4.43 28.87
C SER A 153 -22.02 -5.57 28.25
N ALA A 154 -21.40 -6.74 28.09
CA ALA A 154 -22.08 -7.98 27.64
C ALA A 154 -23.24 -8.39 28.56
N ARG A 155 -23.24 -7.95 29.83
CA ARG A 155 -24.31 -8.17 30.79
C ARG A 155 -25.40 -7.11 30.76
N GLY A 156 -25.28 -6.11 29.88
CA GLY A 156 -26.21 -4.99 29.75
C GLY A 156 -25.99 -3.86 30.76
N GLU A 157 -24.99 -3.94 31.63
CA GLU A 157 -24.65 -2.92 32.60
C GLU A 157 -24.05 -1.68 31.89
N PRO A 158 -24.48 -0.46 32.25
CA PRO A 158 -23.91 0.75 31.70
C PRO A 158 -22.54 1.05 32.33
N PHE A 159 -21.56 1.34 31.51
CA PHE A 159 -20.25 1.83 31.89
C PHE A 159 -20.03 3.20 31.25
N THR A 160 -19.63 4.18 32.05
CA THR A 160 -19.29 5.52 31.56
C THR A 160 -17.82 5.78 31.84
N PHE A 161 -17.09 6.07 30.79
CA PHE A 161 -15.66 6.34 30.84
C PHE A 161 -15.38 7.78 30.42
N ARG A 162 -14.43 8.43 31.08
CA ARG A 162 -13.91 9.73 30.66
C ARG A 162 -12.76 9.52 29.66
N VAL A 163 -12.77 10.23 28.54
CA VAL A 163 -11.66 10.22 27.56
C VAL A 163 -10.49 11.01 28.14
N ALA A 164 -9.44 10.30 28.55
CA ALA A 164 -8.24 10.91 29.12
C ALA A 164 -7.28 11.40 28.03
N ALA A 165 -7.18 10.69 26.90
CA ALA A 165 -6.31 11.04 25.77
C ALA A 165 -6.79 10.38 24.48
N LEU A 166 -6.28 10.89 23.35
CA LEU A 166 -6.41 10.27 22.04
C LEU A 166 -5.07 9.61 21.66
N LEU A 167 -5.14 8.44 21.02
CA LEU A 167 -3.96 7.78 20.47
C LEU A 167 -3.37 8.61 19.32
N PRO A 168 -2.04 8.64 19.15
CA PRO A 168 -1.39 9.50 18.17
C PRO A 168 -1.74 9.07 16.74
N HIS A 169 -1.85 10.04 15.83
CA HIS A 169 -2.13 9.79 14.42
C HIS A 169 -1.07 8.91 13.73
N SER A 170 0.15 8.90 14.23
CA SER A 170 1.23 8.05 13.69
C SER A 170 0.94 6.55 13.81
N THR A 171 0.10 6.14 14.76
CA THR A 171 -0.30 4.74 14.97
C THR A 171 -1.70 4.43 14.44
N GLU A 172 -2.37 5.38 13.82
CA GLU A 172 -3.79 5.30 13.47
C GLU A 172 -4.14 4.09 12.59
N LEU A 173 -3.22 3.64 11.74
CA LEU A 173 -3.42 2.46 10.89
C LEU A 173 -3.82 1.21 11.68
N VAL A 174 -3.34 1.07 12.92
CA VAL A 174 -3.60 -0.09 13.80
C VAL A 174 -4.35 0.26 15.07
N SER A 175 -4.51 1.54 15.36
CA SER A 175 -5.14 2.03 16.60
C SER A 175 -6.46 2.74 16.37
N THR A 176 -6.95 2.78 15.14
CA THR A 176 -8.16 3.53 14.78
C THR A 176 -9.41 3.09 15.57
N ASP A 177 -9.53 1.79 15.86
CA ASP A 177 -10.61 1.14 16.62
C ASP A 177 -10.20 0.75 18.04
N LEU A 178 -8.99 1.14 18.48
CA LEU A 178 -8.43 0.72 19.75
C LEU A 178 -8.93 1.62 20.88
N MET A 179 -9.29 0.98 22.02
CA MET A 179 -9.64 1.62 23.26
C MET A 179 -8.78 1.01 24.37
N LEU A 180 -7.99 1.83 25.05
CA LEU A 180 -7.18 1.42 26.18
C LEU A 180 -7.90 1.76 27.47
N LEU A 181 -7.90 0.83 28.42
CA LEU A 181 -8.52 0.99 29.74
C LEU A 181 -7.72 0.23 30.81
N GLY A 182 -7.98 0.54 32.07
CA GLY A 182 -7.35 -0.14 33.19
C GLY A 182 -7.78 -1.59 33.33
N ALA A 183 -6.93 -2.41 33.93
CA ALA A 183 -7.15 -3.86 34.07
C ALA A 183 -8.44 -4.19 34.85
N ASP A 184 -8.75 -3.45 35.90
CA ASP A 184 -9.94 -3.65 36.70
C ASP A 184 -11.21 -3.30 35.91
N ASP A 185 -11.19 -2.21 35.15
CA ASP A 185 -12.31 -1.79 34.31
C ASP A 185 -12.54 -2.76 33.17
N PHE A 186 -11.47 -3.26 32.55
CA PHE A 186 -11.56 -4.32 31.53
C PHE A 186 -12.24 -5.58 32.09
N ARG A 187 -11.78 -6.05 33.25
CA ARG A 187 -12.32 -7.26 33.88
C ARG A 187 -13.79 -7.11 34.26
N ARG A 188 -14.16 -5.94 34.79
CA ARG A 188 -15.57 -5.63 35.11
C ARG A 188 -16.41 -5.55 33.83
N PHE A 189 -15.93 -4.86 32.80
CA PHE A 189 -16.68 -4.66 31.57
C PHE A 189 -16.97 -5.99 30.82
N PHE A 190 -15.98 -6.86 30.70
CA PHE A 190 -16.12 -8.17 30.06
C PHE A 190 -16.55 -9.30 30.99
N ALA A 191 -16.74 -9.04 32.28
CA ALA A 191 -16.89 -10.08 33.32
C ALA A 191 -15.76 -11.13 33.25
N PHE A 192 -14.53 -10.66 33.05
CA PHE A 192 -13.36 -11.48 32.77
C PHE A 192 -12.74 -12.05 34.04
N PRO A 193 -12.44 -13.36 34.13
CA PRO A 193 -11.88 -13.97 35.31
C PRO A 193 -10.52 -13.38 35.70
N VAL A 194 -10.25 -13.27 37.02
CA VAL A 194 -9.02 -12.65 37.54
C VAL A 194 -7.78 -13.50 37.22
N ASP A 195 -7.94 -14.83 37.23
CA ASP A 195 -6.89 -15.82 37.01
C ASP A 195 -6.65 -16.16 35.53
N ARG A 196 -7.18 -15.35 34.62
CA ARG A 196 -7.09 -15.58 33.17
C ARG A 196 -6.55 -14.35 32.41
N PHE A 197 -5.96 -14.65 31.25
CA PHE A 197 -5.56 -13.68 30.22
C PHE A 197 -6.19 -14.05 28.89
N THR A 198 -6.24 -13.10 27.97
CA THR A 198 -6.67 -13.39 26.60
C THR A 198 -5.58 -14.19 25.88
N ASP A 199 -4.34 -13.75 26.00
CA ASP A 199 -3.16 -14.46 25.51
C ASP A 199 -1.92 -14.07 26.34
N ILE A 200 -0.79 -14.72 26.06
CA ILE A 200 0.49 -14.40 26.69
C ILE A 200 1.48 -13.97 25.60
N VAL A 201 2.12 -12.85 25.84
CA VAL A 201 3.18 -12.32 24.98
C VAL A 201 4.54 -12.69 25.54
N LEU A 202 5.45 -13.07 24.63
CA LEU A 202 6.82 -13.41 24.98
C LEU A 202 7.81 -12.63 24.12
N GLN A 203 8.90 -12.22 24.78
CA GLN A 203 10.09 -11.73 24.12
C GLN A 203 11.19 -12.78 24.23
N VAL A 204 11.94 -12.97 23.16
CA VAL A 204 13.03 -13.95 23.08
C VAL A 204 14.36 -13.22 23.04
N ARG A 205 15.30 -13.65 23.90
CA ARG A 205 16.62 -13.01 24.02
C ARG A 205 17.40 -12.97 22.70
N ASN A 206 17.31 -14.06 21.92
CA ASN A 206 17.98 -14.19 20.62
C ASN A 206 16.94 -14.40 19.52
N PRO A 207 16.78 -13.45 18.59
CA PRO A 207 15.82 -13.56 17.47
C PRO A 207 15.98 -14.85 16.63
N ARG A 208 17.21 -15.39 16.54
CA ARG A 208 17.46 -16.64 15.79
C ARG A 208 16.89 -17.88 16.48
N GLU A 209 16.57 -17.79 17.77
CA GLU A 209 16.04 -18.92 18.56
C GLU A 209 14.51 -18.89 18.69
N VAL A 210 13.81 -17.90 18.12
CA VAL A 210 12.36 -17.73 18.26
C VAL A 210 11.61 -19.02 17.90
N ARG A 211 11.96 -19.67 16.79
CA ARG A 211 11.34 -20.94 16.38
C ARG A 211 11.59 -22.07 17.37
N LYS A 212 12.81 -22.19 17.89
CA LYS A 212 13.16 -23.20 18.90
C LYS A 212 12.43 -22.96 20.21
N VAL A 213 12.24 -21.70 20.59
CA VAL A 213 11.45 -21.34 21.78
C VAL A 213 9.99 -21.68 21.56
N ALA A 214 9.45 -21.39 20.38
CA ALA A 214 8.06 -21.76 20.03
C ALA A 214 7.83 -23.27 20.08
N GLU A 215 8.75 -24.08 19.55
CA GLU A 215 8.68 -25.55 19.65
C GLU A 215 8.69 -26.03 21.09
N LYS A 216 9.54 -25.47 21.96
CA LYS A 216 9.57 -25.80 23.40
C LYS A 216 8.28 -25.40 24.08
N LEU A 217 7.67 -24.26 23.69
CA LEU A 217 6.38 -23.82 24.21
C LEU A 217 5.27 -24.81 23.85
N SER A 218 5.21 -25.26 22.60
CA SER A 218 4.22 -26.25 22.14
C SER A 218 4.36 -27.61 22.85
N LEU A 219 5.60 -28.02 23.15
CA LEU A 219 5.86 -29.25 23.89
C LEU A 219 5.47 -29.12 25.38
N ALA A 220 5.77 -27.96 25.98
CA ALA A 220 5.48 -27.71 27.40
C ALA A 220 4.00 -27.42 27.68
N LEU A 221 3.30 -26.86 26.69
CA LEU A 221 1.91 -26.42 26.73
C LEU A 221 1.17 -26.89 25.46
N PRO A 222 0.79 -28.20 25.37
CA PRO A 222 0.26 -28.78 24.13
C PRO A 222 -1.09 -28.20 23.67
N ASP A 223 -1.84 -27.57 24.57
CA ASP A 223 -3.11 -26.91 24.30
C ASP A 223 -2.93 -25.45 23.85
N THR A 224 -1.68 -25.05 23.55
CA THR A 224 -1.36 -23.69 23.08
C THR A 224 -0.78 -23.68 21.70
N ARG A 225 -1.03 -22.57 20.98
CA ARG A 225 -0.44 -22.26 19.68
C ARG A 225 0.43 -21.01 19.80
N PRO A 226 1.75 -21.12 19.63
CA PRO A 226 2.62 -19.98 19.48
C PRO A 226 2.47 -19.38 18.07
N ILE A 227 2.11 -18.11 18.02
CA ILE A 227 2.03 -17.32 16.78
C ILE A 227 3.27 -16.45 16.72
N LEU A 228 4.10 -16.63 15.69
CA LEU A 228 5.32 -15.88 15.50
C LEU A 228 5.05 -14.56 14.79
N ARG A 229 5.80 -13.52 15.13
CA ARG A 229 5.79 -12.25 14.40
C ARG A 229 5.95 -12.46 12.89
N GLU A 230 6.85 -13.37 12.49
CA GLU A 230 7.07 -13.74 11.09
C GLU A 230 5.81 -14.30 10.41
N GLU A 231 5.01 -15.08 11.14
CA GLU A 231 3.73 -15.64 10.64
C GLU A 231 2.71 -14.51 10.41
N ILE A 232 2.63 -13.56 11.35
CA ILE A 232 1.77 -12.39 11.22
C ILE A 232 2.19 -11.55 10.00
N LEU A 233 3.48 -11.25 9.87
CA LEU A 233 4.02 -10.51 8.73
C LEU A 233 3.73 -11.21 7.40
N ARG A 234 3.92 -12.53 7.31
CA ARG A 234 3.59 -13.30 6.10
C ARG A 234 2.10 -13.25 5.76
N THR A 235 1.24 -13.30 6.76
CA THR A 235 -0.21 -13.20 6.55
C THR A 235 -0.58 -11.84 5.96
N TYR A 236 -0.03 -10.77 6.52
CA TYR A 236 -0.19 -9.42 5.97
C TYR A 236 0.37 -9.32 4.55
N ASP A 237 1.59 -9.83 4.34
CA ASP A 237 2.20 -9.86 3.00
C ASP A 237 1.37 -10.65 1.99
N ALA A 238 0.76 -11.76 2.38
CA ALA A 238 -0.11 -12.52 1.52
C ALA A 238 -1.38 -11.75 1.13
N VAL A 239 -2.01 -11.07 2.09
CA VAL A 239 -3.19 -10.22 1.84
C VAL A 239 -2.85 -9.06 0.90
N PHE A 240 -1.74 -8.37 1.16
CA PHE A 240 -1.30 -7.29 0.27
C PHE A 240 -0.77 -7.82 -1.06
N GLY A 241 -0.13 -8.98 -1.08
CA GLY A 241 0.35 -9.65 -2.29
C GLY A 241 -0.79 -10.03 -3.23
N TRP A 242 -1.92 -10.52 -2.71
CA TRP A 242 -3.10 -10.82 -3.52
C TRP A 242 -3.68 -9.54 -4.17
N ARG A 243 -3.78 -8.45 -3.41
CA ARG A 243 -4.19 -7.14 -3.95
C ARG A 243 -3.22 -6.63 -5.00
N GLN A 244 -1.92 -6.84 -4.83
CA GLN A 244 -0.92 -6.54 -5.86
C GLN A 244 -1.11 -7.41 -7.11
N GLY A 245 -1.43 -8.69 -6.97
CA GLY A 245 -1.74 -9.57 -8.09
C GLY A 245 -2.90 -9.02 -8.93
N LEU A 246 -3.98 -8.58 -8.29
CA LEU A 246 -5.08 -7.91 -8.97
C LEU A 246 -4.62 -6.62 -9.68
N VAL A 247 -3.81 -5.80 -9.01
CA VAL A 247 -3.22 -4.59 -9.61
C VAL A 247 -2.36 -4.94 -10.83
N PHE A 248 -1.54 -6.02 -10.76
CA PHE A 248 -0.75 -6.47 -11.91
C PHE A 248 -1.61 -6.94 -13.07
N VAL A 249 -2.72 -7.63 -12.82
CA VAL A 249 -3.68 -8.04 -13.88
C VAL A 249 -4.32 -6.81 -14.52
N LEU A 250 -4.80 -5.87 -13.73
CA LEU A 250 -5.35 -4.61 -14.23
C LEU A 250 -4.30 -3.81 -15.01
N MET A 251 -3.07 -3.74 -14.49
CA MET A 251 -1.94 -3.08 -15.14
C MET A 251 -1.59 -3.78 -16.46
N GLY A 252 -1.54 -5.10 -16.49
CA GLY A 252 -1.31 -5.88 -17.71
C GLY A 252 -2.38 -5.60 -18.78
N GLY A 253 -3.65 -5.59 -18.39
CA GLY A 253 -4.77 -5.22 -19.26
C GLY A 253 -4.65 -3.79 -19.78
N MET A 254 -4.28 -2.84 -18.93
CA MET A 254 -4.11 -1.44 -19.29
C MET A 254 -2.90 -1.23 -20.22
N VAL A 255 -1.77 -1.89 -19.95
CA VAL A 255 -0.59 -1.90 -20.84
C VAL A 255 -0.94 -2.52 -22.18
N LEU A 256 -1.67 -3.63 -22.20
CA LEU A 256 -2.11 -4.27 -23.44
C LEU A 256 -3.02 -3.35 -24.26
N ALA A 257 -4.03 -2.74 -23.64
CA ALA A 257 -4.88 -1.76 -24.29
C ALA A 257 -4.09 -0.57 -24.83
N PHE A 258 -3.09 -0.12 -24.08
CA PHE A 258 -2.21 0.97 -24.51
C PHE A 258 -1.31 0.57 -25.68
N VAL A 259 -0.77 -0.66 -25.70
CA VAL A 259 -0.01 -1.20 -26.83
C VAL A 259 -0.89 -1.29 -28.08
N ILE A 260 -2.13 -1.78 -27.95
CA ILE A 260 -3.10 -1.84 -29.06
C ILE A 260 -3.37 -0.42 -29.60
N PHE A 261 -3.61 0.53 -28.71
CA PHE A 261 -3.83 1.91 -29.06
C PHE A 261 -2.61 2.54 -29.76
N ALA A 262 -1.40 2.29 -29.24
CA ALA A 262 -0.16 2.77 -29.84
C ALA A 262 0.09 2.14 -31.23
N TRP A 263 -0.21 0.84 -31.37
CA TRP A 263 -0.13 0.12 -32.64
C TRP A 263 -1.13 0.67 -33.66
N ASP A 264 -2.41 0.80 -33.30
CA ASP A 264 -3.45 1.37 -34.17
C ASP A 264 -3.06 2.78 -34.63
N ARG A 265 -2.56 3.57 -33.68
CA ARG A 265 -2.10 4.95 -33.96
C ARG A 265 -0.92 4.98 -34.93
N ALA A 266 0.04 4.10 -34.77
CA ALA A 266 1.21 4.02 -35.65
C ALA A 266 0.85 3.40 -37.02
N ALA A 267 -0.05 2.42 -37.05
CA ALA A 267 -0.53 1.82 -38.29
C ALA A 267 -1.44 2.77 -39.09
N GLY A 268 -2.21 3.60 -38.39
CA GLY A 268 -3.09 4.63 -38.96
C GLY A 268 -2.35 5.96 -39.22
N LEU A 269 -1.10 5.92 -39.72
CA LEU A 269 -0.40 7.14 -40.16
C LEU A 269 -1.29 7.94 -41.10
N SER A 270 -1.53 9.23 -40.76
CA SER A 270 -2.34 10.11 -41.59
C SER A 270 -1.70 10.24 -42.97
N GLY A 271 -2.52 10.54 -44.01
CA GLY A 271 -1.98 10.78 -45.34
C GLY A 271 -0.87 11.84 -45.36
N GLU A 272 -1.01 12.85 -44.48
CA GLU A 272 0.01 13.88 -44.30
C GLU A 272 1.32 13.36 -43.67
N GLU A 273 1.26 12.45 -42.71
CA GLU A 273 2.47 11.85 -42.14
C GLU A 273 3.19 10.93 -43.13
N ARG A 274 2.43 10.20 -43.94
CA ARG A 274 2.98 9.41 -45.03
C ARG A 274 3.63 10.33 -46.08
N ARG A 275 2.96 11.41 -46.44
CA ARG A 275 3.51 12.41 -47.38
C ARG A 275 4.78 13.05 -46.82
N GLU A 276 4.82 13.40 -45.53
CA GLU A 276 6.02 13.93 -44.86
C GLU A 276 7.21 12.96 -44.98
N ILE A 277 6.97 11.66 -44.72
CA ILE A 277 7.97 10.61 -44.89
C ILE A 277 8.42 10.48 -46.35
N GLY A 278 7.49 10.57 -47.31
CA GLY A 278 7.81 10.57 -48.73
C GLY A 278 8.70 11.74 -49.13
N ILE A 279 8.39 12.95 -48.66
CA ILE A 279 9.21 14.14 -48.89
C ILE A 279 10.60 14.01 -48.29
N LEU A 280 10.73 13.53 -47.06
CA LEU A 280 12.01 13.31 -46.41
C LEU A 280 12.88 12.34 -47.21
N LYS A 281 12.29 11.24 -47.70
CA LYS A 281 13.01 10.28 -48.56
C LYS A 281 13.41 10.87 -49.89
N SER A 282 12.58 11.71 -50.52
CA SER A 282 12.91 12.37 -51.81
C SER A 282 14.07 13.34 -51.71
N ILE A 283 14.33 13.93 -50.54
CA ILE A 283 15.48 14.81 -50.30
C ILE A 283 16.70 14.05 -49.74
N GLY A 284 16.68 12.69 -49.73
CA GLY A 284 17.83 11.86 -49.44
C GLY A 284 17.92 11.29 -48.04
N TRP A 285 16.83 11.36 -47.23
CA TRP A 285 16.82 10.67 -45.93
C TRP A 285 16.74 9.17 -46.11
N GLU A 286 17.59 8.44 -45.39
CA GLU A 286 17.55 6.99 -45.35
C GLU A 286 16.38 6.49 -44.45
N THR A 287 15.91 5.31 -44.74
CA THR A 287 14.89 4.64 -43.90
C THR A 287 15.30 4.59 -42.43
N GLY A 288 16.60 4.42 -42.16
CA GLY A 288 17.17 4.42 -40.80
C GLY A 288 17.01 5.76 -40.08
N ASP A 289 17.10 6.89 -40.80
CA ASP A 289 16.96 8.22 -40.20
C ASP A 289 15.50 8.52 -39.87
N VAL A 290 14.57 8.11 -40.73
CA VAL A 290 13.13 8.20 -40.45
C VAL A 290 12.75 7.38 -39.24
N LEU A 291 13.26 6.17 -39.11
CA LEU A 291 13.03 5.33 -37.95
C LEU A 291 13.59 5.96 -36.66
N ARG A 292 14.80 6.48 -36.70
CA ARG A 292 15.41 7.15 -35.53
C ARG A 292 14.64 8.40 -35.13
N MET A 293 14.21 9.19 -36.11
CA MET A 293 13.38 10.39 -35.87
C MET A 293 12.07 10.00 -35.16
N LYS A 294 11.36 9.02 -35.69
CA LYS A 294 10.10 8.54 -35.08
C LYS A 294 10.29 7.86 -33.72
N PHE A 295 11.42 7.18 -33.52
CA PHE A 295 11.82 6.67 -32.22
C PHE A 295 11.97 7.81 -31.19
N TRP A 296 12.67 8.90 -31.56
CA TRP A 296 12.83 10.06 -30.68
C TRP A 296 11.50 10.76 -30.41
N GLU A 297 10.62 10.89 -31.40
CA GLU A 297 9.27 11.42 -31.22
C GLU A 297 8.49 10.62 -30.19
N GLY A 298 8.50 9.29 -30.32
CA GLY A 298 7.87 8.38 -29.37
C GLY A 298 8.53 8.41 -27.98
N ALA A 299 9.85 8.44 -27.92
CA ALA A 299 10.61 8.49 -26.67
C ALA A 299 10.36 9.80 -25.90
N ILE A 300 10.39 10.94 -26.58
CA ILE A 300 10.10 12.25 -25.96
C ILE A 300 8.69 12.25 -25.36
N LEU A 301 7.70 11.81 -26.14
CA LEU A 301 6.32 11.77 -25.70
C LEU A 301 6.15 10.83 -24.48
N SER A 302 6.68 9.61 -24.58
CA SER A 302 6.54 8.60 -23.51
C SER A 302 7.28 8.98 -22.23
N LEU A 303 8.48 9.55 -22.33
CA LEU A 303 9.24 10.04 -21.19
C LEU A 303 8.54 11.24 -20.53
N THR A 304 8.06 12.18 -21.32
CA THR A 304 7.32 13.34 -20.78
C THR A 304 6.07 12.90 -20.06
N ALA A 305 5.28 11.99 -20.66
CA ALA A 305 4.08 11.43 -20.04
C ALA A 305 4.41 10.65 -18.76
N PHE A 306 5.50 9.87 -18.77
CA PHE A 306 5.98 9.14 -17.62
C PHE A 306 6.34 10.08 -16.45
N PHE A 307 7.16 11.10 -16.69
CA PHE A 307 7.56 12.03 -15.65
C PHE A 307 6.37 12.83 -15.10
N LEU A 308 5.50 13.34 -15.99
CA LEU A 308 4.30 14.06 -15.55
C LEU A 308 3.36 13.15 -14.76
N GLY A 309 3.07 11.95 -15.28
CA GLY A 309 2.20 10.99 -14.63
C GLY A 309 2.73 10.53 -13.27
N TYR A 310 4.03 10.23 -13.17
CA TYR A 310 4.67 9.86 -11.92
C TYR A 310 4.67 11.01 -10.90
N LEU A 311 4.97 12.24 -11.33
CA LEU A 311 4.94 13.42 -10.46
C LEU A 311 3.53 13.69 -9.91
N LEU A 312 2.52 13.62 -10.78
CA LEU A 312 1.12 13.75 -10.36
C LEU A 312 0.71 12.64 -9.41
N ALA A 313 1.12 11.39 -9.66
CA ALA A 313 0.85 10.26 -8.78
C ALA A 313 1.52 10.42 -7.42
N TYR A 314 2.75 10.88 -7.40
CA TYR A 314 3.48 11.18 -6.17
C TYR A 314 2.77 12.25 -5.35
N ALA A 315 2.37 13.35 -6.00
CA ALA A 315 1.60 14.41 -5.35
C ALA A 315 0.24 13.90 -4.84
N HIS A 316 -0.49 13.11 -5.65
CA HIS A 316 -1.77 12.54 -5.28
C HIS A 316 -1.66 11.62 -4.05
N VAL A 317 -0.65 10.73 -4.00
CA VAL A 317 -0.53 9.76 -2.92
C VAL A 317 -0.02 10.39 -1.63
N PHE A 318 1.03 11.21 -1.71
CA PHE A 318 1.72 11.69 -0.50
C PHE A 318 1.26 13.06 0.00
N TYR A 319 0.72 13.91 -0.86
CA TYR A 319 0.22 15.23 -0.45
C TYR A 319 -1.30 15.33 -0.41
N LEU A 320 -1.99 14.55 -1.24
CA LEU A 320 -3.46 14.49 -1.26
C LEU A 320 -4.01 13.22 -0.58
N SER A 321 -3.18 12.51 0.19
CA SER A 321 -3.57 11.31 0.96
C SER A 321 -4.33 10.27 0.12
N ALA A 322 -3.94 10.11 -1.15
CA ALA A 322 -4.57 9.17 -2.09
C ALA A 322 -6.09 9.33 -2.20
N ALA A 323 -6.59 10.57 -2.24
CA ALA A 323 -8.01 10.93 -2.20
C ALA A 323 -8.91 10.17 -3.19
N LEU A 324 -8.38 9.80 -4.38
CA LEU A 324 -9.14 8.99 -5.35
C LEU A 324 -9.42 7.56 -4.87
N PHE A 325 -8.61 7.05 -3.93
CA PHE A 325 -8.77 5.70 -3.39
C PHE A 325 -9.52 5.67 -2.06
N GLU A 326 -9.78 6.82 -1.48
CA GLU A 326 -10.48 6.95 -0.20
C GLU A 326 -11.81 6.18 -0.16
N PRO A 327 -12.71 6.25 -1.17
CA PRO A 327 -13.95 5.48 -1.15
C PRO A 327 -13.72 3.96 -1.16
N VAL A 328 -12.66 3.50 -1.85
CA VAL A 328 -12.30 2.09 -1.92
C VAL A 328 -11.71 1.60 -0.60
N LEU A 329 -10.96 2.47 0.08
CA LEU A 329 -10.34 2.15 1.38
C LEU A 329 -11.35 2.14 2.51
N LYS A 330 -12.21 3.15 2.55
CA LYS A 330 -13.28 3.24 3.54
C LYS A 330 -14.23 2.06 3.41
N GLY A 331 -14.59 1.70 2.17
CA GLY A 331 -15.49 0.61 1.89
C GLY A 331 -16.77 0.71 2.74
N TRP A 332 -17.10 -0.40 3.41
CA TRP A 332 -18.24 -0.49 4.34
C TRP A 332 -17.84 -0.27 5.81
N ALA A 333 -16.57 0.00 6.09
CA ALA A 333 -16.08 0.20 7.44
C ALA A 333 -16.54 1.57 7.98
N VAL A 334 -17.14 1.55 9.17
CA VAL A 334 -17.51 2.77 9.90
C VAL A 334 -16.26 3.43 10.46
N LEU A 335 -15.34 2.59 11.00
CA LEU A 335 -14.03 3.02 11.48
C LEU A 335 -13.01 2.79 10.37
N TYR A 336 -12.36 3.84 9.95
CA TYR A 336 -11.27 3.77 8.98
C TYR A 336 -10.14 4.70 9.43
N PRO A 337 -8.87 4.31 9.21
CA PRO A 337 -7.75 5.17 9.53
C PRO A 337 -7.66 6.34 8.54
N ASP A 338 -7.36 7.53 9.04
CA ASP A 338 -6.93 8.68 8.21
C ASP A 338 -5.45 8.48 7.85
N PHE A 339 -5.24 7.63 6.84
CA PHE A 339 -3.90 7.21 6.47
C PHE A 339 -3.17 8.31 5.68
N ARG A 340 -2.08 8.82 6.27
CA ARG A 340 -1.18 9.78 5.62
C ARG A 340 0.16 9.11 5.32
N PRO A 341 0.36 8.64 4.09
CA PRO A 341 1.57 7.93 3.75
C PRO A 341 2.81 8.82 3.85
N VAL A 342 3.88 8.27 4.43
CA VAL A 342 5.18 8.95 4.49
C VAL A 342 5.83 8.93 3.09
N PRO A 343 6.24 10.10 2.55
CA PRO A 343 6.88 10.17 1.24
C PRO A 343 8.13 9.30 1.13
N PHE A 344 8.22 8.52 0.06
CA PHE A 344 9.40 7.75 -0.29
C PHE A 344 9.50 7.52 -1.80
N VAL A 345 10.69 7.17 -2.27
CA VAL A 345 10.94 6.76 -3.65
C VAL A 345 11.67 5.42 -3.63
N ASP A 346 11.10 4.43 -4.31
CA ASP A 346 11.73 3.14 -4.52
C ASP A 346 12.19 3.01 -5.97
N GLY A 347 13.51 2.93 -6.17
CA GLY A 347 14.12 2.85 -7.50
C GLY A 347 13.67 1.63 -8.31
N ILE A 348 13.42 0.48 -7.64
CA ILE A 348 12.94 -0.74 -8.32
C ILE A 348 11.52 -0.53 -8.82
N GLN A 349 10.68 0.11 -8.02
CA GLN A 349 9.30 0.42 -8.39
C GLN A 349 9.24 1.39 -9.58
N VAL A 350 10.06 2.45 -9.54
CA VAL A 350 10.17 3.41 -10.65
C VAL A 350 10.64 2.72 -11.92
N ALA A 351 11.67 1.86 -11.84
CA ALA A 351 12.19 1.10 -12.98
C ALA A 351 11.14 0.12 -13.54
N THR A 352 10.39 -0.53 -12.66
CA THR A 352 9.30 -1.44 -13.06
C THR A 352 8.21 -0.69 -13.82
N LEU A 353 7.76 0.44 -13.27
CA LEU A 353 6.76 1.28 -13.93
C LEU A 353 7.27 1.80 -15.28
N PHE A 354 8.51 2.28 -15.32
CA PHE A 354 9.16 2.71 -16.57
C PHE A 354 9.18 1.59 -17.61
N PHE A 355 9.61 0.40 -17.22
CA PHE A 355 9.67 -0.75 -18.13
C PHE A 355 8.29 -1.11 -18.67
N PHE A 356 7.25 -1.11 -17.87
CA PHE A 356 5.89 -1.48 -18.30
C PHE A 356 5.16 -0.36 -19.05
N THR A 357 5.60 0.88 -18.97
CA THR A 357 4.96 1.99 -19.67
C THR A 357 5.76 2.47 -20.87
N VAL A 358 6.99 2.93 -20.69
CA VAL A 358 7.80 3.54 -21.76
C VAL A 358 8.24 2.52 -22.81
N PHE A 359 8.72 1.35 -22.38
CA PHE A 359 9.26 0.33 -23.29
C PHE A 359 8.20 -0.24 -24.26
N PRO A 360 7.01 -0.71 -23.82
CA PRO A 360 6.01 -1.25 -24.74
C PRO A 360 5.52 -0.23 -25.76
N TYR A 361 5.35 1.02 -25.37
CA TYR A 361 4.95 2.09 -26.28
C TYR A 361 5.99 2.30 -27.38
N THR A 362 7.26 2.42 -26.98
CA THR A 362 8.36 2.67 -27.92
C THR A 362 8.50 1.52 -28.90
N VAL A 363 8.38 0.26 -28.42
CA VAL A 363 8.51 -0.94 -29.29
C VAL A 363 7.29 -1.09 -30.20
N ALA A 364 6.08 -0.87 -29.69
CA ALA A 364 4.86 -1.03 -30.49
C ALA A 364 4.79 -0.06 -31.68
N THR A 365 5.39 1.11 -31.56
CA THR A 365 5.42 2.11 -32.64
C THR A 365 6.45 1.79 -33.73
N VAL A 366 7.52 1.03 -33.43
CA VAL A 366 8.61 0.76 -34.38
C VAL A 366 8.16 -0.03 -35.60
N VAL A 367 7.38 -1.10 -35.41
CA VAL A 367 7.00 -2.01 -36.52
C VAL A 367 6.09 -1.34 -37.57
N PRO A 368 5.00 -0.64 -37.21
CA PRO A 368 4.18 0.08 -38.20
C PRO A 368 4.94 1.20 -38.92
N ILE A 369 5.80 1.91 -38.20
CA ILE A 369 6.62 2.98 -38.78
C ILE A 369 7.64 2.39 -39.77
N TRP A 370 8.28 1.27 -39.40
CA TRP A 370 9.19 0.57 -40.31
C TRP A 370 8.47 0.16 -41.61
N ARG A 371 7.25 -0.42 -41.51
CA ARG A 371 6.44 -0.77 -42.68
C ARG A 371 6.18 0.46 -43.57
N ALA A 372 5.77 1.59 -42.99
CA ALA A 372 5.52 2.80 -43.71
C ALA A 372 6.79 3.41 -44.34
N ALA A 373 7.93 3.31 -43.69
CA ALA A 373 9.20 3.80 -44.15
C ALA A 373 9.84 2.93 -45.27
N VAL A 374 9.45 1.67 -45.39
CA VAL A 374 9.91 0.76 -46.47
C VAL A 374 9.03 0.88 -47.72
N THR A 375 7.81 1.40 -47.63
CA THR A 375 6.90 1.59 -48.75
C THR A 375 7.49 2.58 -49.77
N ASP A 376 7.29 2.29 -51.09
CA ASP A 376 7.82 3.08 -52.18
C ASP A 376 7.27 4.53 -52.17
N PRO A 377 8.09 5.55 -52.30
CA PRO A 377 7.66 6.96 -52.28
C PRO A 377 6.57 7.28 -53.32
N ASP A 378 6.65 6.66 -54.50
CA ASP A 378 5.67 6.91 -55.60
C ASP A 378 4.26 6.40 -55.25
N ALA A 379 4.15 5.34 -54.47
CA ALA A 379 2.88 4.81 -54.00
C ALA A 379 2.23 5.66 -52.91
N VAL A 380 2.99 6.52 -52.25
CA VAL A 380 2.55 7.35 -51.12
C VAL A 380 2.19 8.78 -51.56
N MET A 381 2.68 9.22 -52.76
CA MET A 381 2.42 10.54 -53.29
C MET A 381 1.25 10.63 -54.27
N ARG A 382 0.71 9.46 -54.66
CA ARG A 382 -0.56 9.37 -55.45
C ARG A 382 -1.74 9.24 -54.46
#